data_30c93d88aba03ad46c95942a1951b906
#
_entry.id   30c93d88aba03ad46c95942a1951b906
#
_cell.length_a   1.000
_cell.length_b   1.000
_cell.length_c   1.000
_cell.angle_alpha   90.00
_cell.angle_beta   90.00
_cell.angle_gamma   90.00
#
_symmetry.space_group_name_H-M   'P 1'
#
loop_
_entity.id
_entity.type
_entity.pdbx_description
1 polymer ?
#
loop_
_entity_poly.entity_id
_entity_poly.type
_entity_poly.pdbx_seq_one_letter_code
_entity_poly.pdbx_strand_id
1 'polypeptide(L)'
;MGEKVRILGIAPYKGLVTLMKRYAGQRDDIQLTAMLGNVETGLSLAKEHYRNYDIIISRANTASRIAKGVPIPVIDIGIDYYDVLLCLKTAENTKQNLRSWDSVP
;
A
#
# COMPACT_ATOMS: atom_id res chain seq x y z
N MET A 1 9.42 12.59 -16.75
CA MET A 1 8.13 12.19 -16.19
C MET A 1 8.30 10.89 -15.42
N GLY A 2 8.23 10.97 -14.13
CA GLY A 2 8.25 9.76 -13.33
C GLY A 2 6.86 9.16 -13.23
N GLU A 3 6.77 7.85 -13.35
CA GLU A 3 5.54 7.15 -13.04
C GLU A 3 5.28 7.24 -11.55
N LYS A 4 4.02 7.50 -11.20
CA LYS A 4 3.63 7.47 -9.81
C LYS A 4 3.57 6.03 -9.29
N VAL A 5 3.96 5.84 -8.05
CA VAL A 5 3.77 4.57 -7.37
C VAL A 5 2.29 4.43 -7.06
N ARG A 6 1.67 3.37 -7.56
CA ARG A 6 0.26 3.11 -7.34
C ARG A 6 0.11 2.22 -6.11
N ILE A 7 -0.55 2.75 -5.09
CA ILE A 7 -0.69 2.07 -3.81
C ILE A 7 -2.17 1.82 -3.52
N LEU A 8 -2.48 0.59 -3.15
CA LEU A 8 -3.79 0.23 -2.63
C LEU A 8 -3.69 0.16 -1.11
N GLY A 9 -4.40 1.05 -0.43
CA GLY A 9 -4.47 1.04 1.03
C GLY A 9 -5.76 0.37 1.48
N ILE A 10 -5.65 -0.62 2.35
CA ILE A 10 -6.81 -1.32 2.90
C ILE A 10 -6.78 -1.13 4.40
N ALA A 11 -7.80 -0.47 4.94
CA ALA A 11 -7.86 -0.08 6.33
C ALA A 11 -9.13 -0.64 7.00
N PRO A 12 -9.01 -1.11 8.25
CA PRO A 12 -10.16 -1.70 8.95
C PRO A 12 -11.14 -0.67 9.51
N TYR A 13 -10.80 0.62 9.51
CA TYR A 13 -11.69 1.66 10.01
C TYR A 13 -11.46 2.96 9.24
N LYS A 14 -12.50 3.81 9.23
CA LYS A 14 -12.51 5.03 8.43
C LYS A 14 -11.42 6.02 8.78
N GLY A 15 -11.04 6.11 10.05
CA GLY A 15 -9.98 7.01 10.48
C GLY A 15 -8.65 6.74 9.79
N LEU A 16 -8.32 5.47 9.62
CA LEU A 16 -7.10 5.10 8.93
C LEU A 16 -7.20 5.37 7.43
N VAL A 17 -8.37 5.13 6.82
CA VAL A 17 -8.60 5.49 5.41
C VAL A 17 -8.35 6.98 5.19
N THR A 18 -8.93 7.82 6.05
CA THR A 18 -8.77 9.27 5.98
C THR A 18 -7.29 9.66 6.13
N LEU A 19 -6.61 9.04 7.07
CA LEU A 19 -5.20 9.32 7.34
C LEU A 19 -4.32 8.96 6.15
N MET A 20 -4.56 7.80 5.55
CA MET A 20 -3.83 7.36 4.36
C MET A 20 -3.99 8.35 3.21
N LYS A 21 -5.23 8.76 2.94
CA LYS A 21 -5.52 9.72 1.87
C LYS A 21 -4.86 11.06 2.12
N ARG A 22 -4.90 11.52 3.37
CA ARG A 22 -4.34 12.81 3.74
C ARG A 22 -2.83 12.87 3.49
N TYR A 23 -2.10 11.87 3.93
CA TYR A 23 -0.65 11.87 3.78
C TYR A 23 -0.22 11.56 2.35
N ALA A 24 -0.92 10.70 1.65
CA ALA A 24 -0.63 10.44 0.25
C ALA A 24 -0.86 11.68 -0.62
N GLY A 25 -1.88 12.48 -0.28
CA GLY A 25 -2.17 13.72 -0.99
C GLY A 25 -1.09 14.78 -0.89
N GLN A 26 -0.17 14.65 0.08
CA GLN A 26 0.95 15.58 0.24
C GLN A 26 2.15 15.19 -0.62
N ARG A 27 2.07 14.10 -1.37
CA ARG A 27 3.18 13.59 -2.19
C ARG A 27 2.75 13.51 -3.65
N ASP A 28 3.59 14.03 -4.52
CA ASP A 28 3.33 14.02 -5.96
C ASP A 28 3.71 12.69 -6.63
N ASP A 29 4.52 11.90 -5.96
CA ASP A 29 5.08 10.65 -6.51
C ASP A 29 4.25 9.42 -6.19
N ILE A 30 3.14 9.59 -5.47
CA ILE A 30 2.29 8.50 -5.02
C ILE A 30 0.85 8.73 -5.48
N GLN A 31 0.25 7.67 -5.97
CA GLN A 31 -1.18 7.64 -6.25
C GLN A 31 -1.80 6.55 -5.37
N LEU A 32 -2.54 6.97 -4.36
CA LEU A 32 -3.10 6.04 -3.39
C LEU A 32 -4.62 5.97 -3.53
N THR A 33 -5.14 4.75 -3.56
CA THR A 33 -6.55 4.47 -3.43
C THR A 33 -6.76 3.75 -2.10
N ALA A 34 -7.54 4.32 -1.20
CA ALA A 34 -7.79 3.73 0.10
C ALA A 34 -9.18 3.13 0.15
N MET A 35 -9.28 1.92 0.67
CA MET A 35 -10.55 1.19 0.79
C MET A 35 -10.73 0.71 2.20
N LEU A 36 -11.98 0.65 2.65
CA LEU A 36 -12.34 0.12 3.96
C LEU A 36 -12.51 -1.39 3.83
N GLY A 37 -11.82 -2.15 4.68
CA GLY A 37 -11.94 -3.60 4.68
C GLY A 37 -11.37 -4.23 5.92
N ASN A 38 -12.08 -5.19 6.49
CA ASN A 38 -11.57 -5.99 7.61
C ASN A 38 -10.67 -7.11 7.06
N VAL A 39 -10.34 -8.11 7.89
CA VAL A 39 -9.43 -9.19 7.47
C VAL A 39 -9.97 -9.93 6.26
N GLU A 40 -11.25 -10.30 6.28
CA GLU A 40 -11.84 -11.09 5.19
C GLU A 40 -12.14 -10.26 3.96
N THR A 41 -12.81 -9.12 4.13
CA THR A 41 -13.11 -8.21 3.02
C THR A 41 -11.85 -7.61 2.42
N GLY A 42 -10.85 -7.33 3.26
CA GLY A 42 -9.57 -6.79 2.80
C GLY A 42 -8.87 -7.74 1.85
N LEU A 43 -8.86 -9.02 2.17
CA LEU A 43 -8.27 -10.02 1.28
C LEU A 43 -9.03 -10.10 -0.05
N SER A 44 -10.35 -10.06 -0.02
CA SER A 44 -11.18 -10.09 -1.23
C SER A 44 -10.90 -8.87 -2.11
N LEU A 45 -10.83 -7.68 -1.50
CA LEU A 45 -10.52 -6.45 -2.22
C LEU A 45 -9.13 -6.51 -2.85
N ALA A 46 -8.16 -7.01 -2.10
CA ALA A 46 -6.79 -7.13 -2.60
C ALA A 46 -6.71 -8.08 -3.80
N LYS A 47 -7.36 -9.23 -3.73
CA LYS A 47 -7.38 -10.18 -4.84
C LYS A 47 -8.08 -9.62 -6.07
N GLU A 48 -9.10 -8.81 -5.88
CA GLU A 48 -9.84 -8.23 -6.97
C GLU A 48 -9.06 -7.12 -7.66
N HIS A 49 -8.28 -6.34 -6.91
CA HIS A 49 -7.69 -5.10 -7.42
C HIS A 49 -6.17 -5.10 -7.57
N TYR A 50 -5.43 -6.07 -7.04
CA TYR A 50 -3.97 -6.00 -6.95
C TYR A 50 -3.29 -5.72 -8.29
N ARG A 51 -3.88 -6.13 -9.39
CA ARG A 51 -3.28 -5.96 -10.74
C ARG A 51 -3.16 -4.50 -11.15
N ASN A 52 -3.96 -3.63 -10.54
CA ASN A 52 -3.95 -2.20 -10.84
C ASN A 52 -2.99 -1.41 -9.98
N TYR A 53 -2.27 -2.08 -9.06
CA TYR A 53 -1.42 -1.42 -8.08
C TYR A 53 -0.04 -2.05 -8.05
N ASP A 54 0.93 -1.26 -7.58
CA ASP A 54 2.30 -1.72 -7.43
C ASP A 54 2.55 -2.32 -6.05
N ILE A 55 1.88 -1.77 -5.04
CA ILE A 55 2.09 -2.12 -3.64
C ILE A 55 0.77 -2.01 -2.90
N ILE A 56 0.58 -2.86 -1.90
CA ILE A 56 -0.57 -2.77 -1.00
C ILE A 56 -0.05 -2.39 0.38
N ILE A 57 -0.73 -1.47 1.05
CA ILE A 57 -0.48 -1.19 2.46
C ILE A 57 -1.73 -1.55 3.25
N SER A 58 -1.52 -2.17 4.40
CA SER A 58 -2.60 -2.55 5.29
C SER A 58 -2.03 -2.68 6.71
N ARG A 59 -2.78 -3.25 7.62
CA ARG A 59 -2.38 -3.28 9.02
C ARG A 59 -2.55 -4.65 9.66
N ALA A 60 -1.55 -5.06 10.41
CA ALA A 60 -1.59 -6.23 11.30
C ALA A 60 -2.10 -7.49 10.58
N ASN A 61 -3.13 -8.13 11.11
CA ASN A 61 -3.64 -9.40 10.56
C ASN A 61 -4.16 -9.25 9.13
N THR A 62 -4.73 -8.12 8.80
CA THR A 62 -5.20 -7.86 7.44
C THR A 62 -4.02 -7.85 6.46
N ALA A 63 -2.95 -7.15 6.81
CA ALA A 63 -1.74 -7.10 5.98
C ALA A 63 -1.14 -8.50 5.82
N SER A 64 -1.05 -9.24 6.90
CA SER A 64 -0.50 -10.60 6.89
C SER A 64 -1.31 -11.53 5.99
N ARG A 65 -2.63 -11.45 6.07
CA ARG A 65 -3.52 -12.26 5.27
C ARG A 65 -3.42 -11.92 3.78
N ILE A 66 -3.38 -10.64 3.48
CA ILE A 66 -3.25 -10.16 2.10
C ILE A 66 -1.93 -10.59 1.49
N ALA A 67 -0.84 -10.51 2.26
CA ALA A 67 0.48 -10.88 1.78
C ALA A 67 0.54 -12.35 1.32
N LYS A 68 -0.26 -13.20 1.93
CA LYS A 68 -0.33 -14.61 1.54
C LYS A 68 -1.19 -14.86 0.31
N GLY A 69 -2.02 -13.89 -0.07
CA GLY A 69 -3.00 -14.08 -1.13
C GLY A 69 -2.72 -13.35 -2.43
N VAL A 70 -1.73 -12.45 -2.46
CA VAL A 70 -1.41 -11.66 -3.66
C VAL A 70 0.09 -11.70 -3.95
N PRO A 71 0.50 -11.55 -5.22
CA PRO A 71 1.90 -11.62 -5.59
C PRO A 71 2.67 -10.30 -5.48
N ILE A 72 1.99 -9.18 -5.24
CA ILE A 72 2.69 -7.89 -5.12
C ILE A 72 3.08 -7.63 -3.67
N PRO A 73 4.07 -6.74 -3.42
CA PRO A 73 4.50 -6.44 -2.05
C PRO A 73 3.37 -5.88 -1.19
N VAL A 74 3.31 -6.32 0.06
CA VAL A 74 2.35 -5.82 1.05
C VAL A 74 3.13 -5.30 2.24
N ILE A 75 2.87 -4.06 2.63
CA ILE A 75 3.54 -3.41 3.74
C ILE A 75 2.57 -3.27 4.90
N ASP A 76 2.99 -3.73 6.08
CA ASP A 76 2.21 -3.59 7.30
C ASP A 76 2.45 -2.20 7.88
N ILE A 77 1.39 -1.44 8.03
CA ILE A 77 1.43 -0.10 8.59
C ILE A 77 1.29 -0.18 10.11
N GLY A 78 2.05 0.66 10.82
CA GLY A 78 1.97 0.69 12.28
C GLY A 78 0.74 1.39 12.81
N ILE A 79 0.81 1.79 14.08
CA ILE A 79 -0.38 2.25 14.81
C ILE A 79 -0.65 3.74 14.61
N ASP A 80 0.37 4.58 14.45
CA ASP A 80 0.17 6.02 14.40
C ASP A 80 0.44 6.62 13.01
N TYR A 81 0.14 7.90 12.89
CA TYR A 81 0.29 8.59 11.59
C TYR A 81 1.74 8.68 11.11
N TYR A 82 2.69 8.68 12.01
CA TYR A 82 4.10 8.67 11.65
C TYR A 82 4.44 7.39 10.88
N ASP A 83 3.86 6.29 11.30
CA ASP A 83 4.04 5.00 10.62
C ASP A 83 3.45 5.04 9.21
N VAL A 84 2.36 5.78 8.99
CA VAL A 84 1.79 5.95 7.66
C VAL A 84 2.79 6.64 6.74
N LEU A 85 3.41 7.73 7.20
CA LEU A 85 4.42 8.43 6.42
C LEU A 85 5.60 7.55 6.09
N LEU A 86 6.08 6.81 7.08
CA LEU A 86 7.20 5.90 6.91
C LEU A 86 6.86 4.78 5.94
N CYS A 87 5.65 4.28 6.01
CA CYS A 87 5.15 3.24 5.13
C CYS A 87 5.12 3.71 3.67
N LEU A 88 4.65 4.93 3.43
CA LEU A 88 4.61 5.49 2.07
C LEU A 88 6.02 5.64 1.50
N LYS A 89 6.96 6.09 2.33
CA LYS A 89 8.35 6.21 1.91
C LYS A 89 8.97 4.84 1.60
N THR A 90 8.66 3.86 2.43
CA THR A 90 9.13 2.49 2.23
C THR A 90 8.59 1.90 0.94
N ALA A 91 7.31 2.17 0.63
CA ALA A 91 6.68 1.71 -0.61
C ALA A 91 7.40 2.26 -1.83
N GLU A 92 7.72 3.55 -1.80
CA GLU A 92 8.47 4.19 -2.88
C GLU A 92 9.85 3.56 -3.06
N ASN A 93 10.56 3.37 -1.96
CA ASN A 93 11.89 2.75 -2.00
C ASN A 93 11.83 1.30 -2.52
N THR A 94 10.80 0.58 -2.14
CA THR A 94 10.60 -0.80 -2.60
C THR A 94 10.42 -0.84 -4.11
N LYS A 95 9.63 0.05 -4.66
CA LYS A 95 9.43 0.10 -6.10
C LYS A 95 10.72 0.48 -6.82
N GLN A 96 11.48 1.44 -6.29
CA GLN A 96 12.77 1.82 -6.88
C GLN A 96 13.75 0.66 -6.88
N ASN A 97 13.80 -0.11 -5.81
CA ASN A 97 14.67 -1.28 -5.72
C ASN A 97 14.29 -2.33 -6.76
N LEU A 98 12.99 -2.56 -6.97
CA LEU A 98 12.53 -3.49 -7.98
C LEU A 98 12.93 -3.03 -9.39
N ARG A 99 12.87 -1.73 -9.65
CA ARG A 99 13.31 -1.18 -10.93
C ARG A 99 14.81 -1.37 -11.14
N SER A 100 15.59 -1.20 -10.08
CA SER A 100 17.03 -1.44 -10.14
C SER A 100 17.34 -2.88 -10.53
N TRP A 101 16.59 -3.82 -9.98
CA TRP A 101 16.74 -5.23 -10.33
C TRP A 101 16.46 -5.46 -11.81
N ASP A 102 15.40 -4.84 -12.34
CA ASP A 102 15.01 -4.99 -13.74
C ASP A 102 16.05 -4.41 -14.69
N SER A 103 16.80 -3.41 -14.24
CA SER A 103 17.79 -2.74 -15.07
C SER A 103 19.17 -3.39 -15.01
N VAL A 104 19.39 -4.36 -14.16
CA VAL A 104 20.67 -5.08 -14.08
C VAL A 104 20.72 -6.14 -15.17
N PRO A 105 21.75 -6.11 -16.01
CA PRO A 105 21.91 -7.12 -17.05
C PRO A 105 22.07 -8.53 -16.51
#